data_0fcfb724c04eb72398f32734e5bd888a
#
_entry.id   0fcfb724c04eb72398f32734e5bd888a
#
_cell.length_a   1.000
_cell.length_b   1.000
_cell.length_c   1.000
_cell.angle_alpha   90.00
_cell.angle_beta   90.00
_cell.angle_gamma   90.00
#
_symmetry.space_group_name_H-M   'P 1'
#
loop_
_entity.id
_entity.type
_entity.pdbx_description
1 polymer ?
#
loop_
_entity_poly.entity_id
_entity_poly.type
_entity_poly.pdbx_seq_one_letter_code
_entity_poly.pdbx_strand_id
1 'polypeptide(L)'
;MTLAAAVLIVALGDSTTAGTPFFKSPIEAPPNGAGDVHAPFPYWLTQAHPEWTVLNRGVNGERSDQIAARFDRDVLTHHPQVVVMIAGVNDVYQGRSVESVTAQLHAMYAKAKAARIPVVAGSIVPYNTATPEQNARMHAINDWIKAEATRDANITYVDTRKAAARPDNIDLLASSPDGLHPDVNGYHRMADVLAPAIAAKIKS
;
A
#
# COMPACT_ATOMS: atom_id res chain seq x y z
N MET A 1 11.64 -28.14 18.33
CA MET A 1 11.61 -26.91 17.51
C MET A 1 10.16 -26.49 17.39
N THR A 2 9.73 -25.48 18.11
CA THR A 2 8.41 -24.86 17.92
C THR A 2 8.42 -24.17 16.55
N LEU A 3 7.61 -24.64 15.60
CA LEU A 3 7.33 -23.87 14.41
C LEU A 3 6.79 -22.50 14.86
N ALA A 4 7.51 -21.44 14.57
CA ALA A 4 6.97 -20.10 14.73
C ALA A 4 5.68 -20.03 13.89
N ALA A 5 4.59 -19.55 14.49
CA ALA A 5 3.34 -19.38 13.75
C ALA A 5 3.60 -18.43 12.57
N ALA A 6 3.17 -18.83 11.38
CA ALA A 6 3.32 -18.01 10.19
C ALA A 6 2.60 -16.67 10.40
N VAL A 7 3.31 -15.56 10.15
CA VAL A 7 2.74 -14.21 10.26
C VAL A 7 1.97 -13.89 8.99
N LEU A 8 0.67 -13.67 9.13
CA LEU A 8 -0.19 -13.29 8.01
C LEU A 8 -0.28 -11.76 7.90
N ILE A 9 0.05 -11.23 6.74
CA ILE A 9 -0.02 -9.81 6.39
C ILE A 9 -0.96 -9.65 5.20
N VAL A 10 -1.81 -8.65 5.23
CA VAL A 10 -2.59 -8.25 4.05
C VAL A 10 -2.01 -6.96 3.48
N ALA A 11 -1.64 -6.96 2.21
CA ALA A 11 -1.33 -5.76 1.44
C ALA A 11 -2.57 -5.34 0.66
N LEU A 12 -3.26 -4.30 1.14
CA LEU A 12 -4.50 -3.77 0.57
C LEU A 12 -4.22 -2.49 -0.21
N GLY A 13 -4.74 -2.37 -1.42
CA GLY A 13 -4.57 -1.16 -2.22
C GLY A 13 -5.01 -1.32 -3.67
N ASP A 14 -4.49 -0.44 -4.50
CA ASP A 14 -4.77 -0.36 -5.94
C ASP A 14 -3.71 -1.08 -6.79
N SER A 15 -3.48 -0.58 -8.02
CA SER A 15 -2.47 -1.09 -8.95
C SER A 15 -1.04 -1.07 -8.41
N THR A 16 -0.72 -0.09 -7.56
CA THR A 16 0.60 -0.02 -6.90
C THR A 16 0.80 -1.22 -5.97
N THR A 17 -0.24 -1.66 -5.30
CA THR A 17 -0.19 -2.87 -4.45
C THR A 17 -0.21 -4.14 -5.29
N ALA A 18 -1.00 -4.17 -6.36
CA ALA A 18 -1.05 -5.31 -7.28
C ALA A 18 0.32 -5.61 -7.91
N GLY A 19 1.10 -4.58 -8.27
CA GLY A 19 2.40 -4.71 -8.95
C GLY A 19 2.34 -4.41 -10.44
N THR A 20 1.36 -3.56 -10.83
CA THR A 20 1.18 -3.11 -12.21
C THR A 20 2.39 -2.30 -12.68
N PRO A 21 2.80 -2.39 -13.97
CA PRO A 21 2.16 -3.11 -15.08
C PRO A 21 2.62 -4.57 -15.22
N PHE A 22 3.49 -5.05 -14.36
CA PHE A 22 4.16 -6.35 -14.53
C PHE A 22 3.33 -7.52 -14.02
N PHE A 23 2.46 -7.27 -13.04
CA PHE A 23 1.70 -8.31 -12.37
C PHE A 23 0.24 -7.89 -12.10
N LYS A 24 -0.67 -8.84 -12.24
CA LYS A 24 -2.05 -8.80 -11.77
C LYS A 24 -2.16 -9.64 -10.50
N SER A 25 -2.76 -9.07 -9.47
CA SER A 25 -2.89 -9.75 -8.18
C SER A 25 -3.78 -11.02 -8.26
N PRO A 26 -3.74 -11.89 -7.23
CA PRO A 26 -4.63 -13.05 -7.15
C PRO A 26 -6.12 -12.70 -7.13
N ILE A 27 -6.51 -11.47 -6.79
CA ILE A 27 -7.90 -11.02 -6.90
C ILE A 27 -8.28 -10.80 -8.37
N GLU A 28 -7.37 -10.22 -9.15
CA GLU A 28 -7.62 -9.88 -10.55
C GLU A 28 -7.45 -11.09 -11.49
N ALA A 29 -6.57 -12.02 -11.12
CA ALA A 29 -6.27 -13.23 -11.88
C ALA A 29 -6.15 -14.45 -10.94
N PRO A 30 -7.27 -14.99 -10.44
CA PRO A 30 -7.25 -16.12 -9.53
C PRO A 30 -6.70 -17.42 -10.17
N PRO A 31 -6.09 -18.33 -9.39
CA PRO A 31 -5.88 -18.21 -7.93
C PRO A 31 -4.57 -17.52 -7.53
N ASN A 32 -3.59 -17.42 -8.44
CA ASN A 32 -2.20 -17.06 -8.10
C ASN A 32 -1.75 -15.70 -8.64
N GLY A 33 -2.62 -14.97 -9.35
CA GLY A 33 -2.22 -13.80 -10.12
C GLY A 33 -1.69 -14.18 -11.52
N ALA A 34 -1.27 -13.17 -12.30
CA ALA A 34 -0.71 -13.35 -13.63
C ALA A 34 0.38 -12.32 -13.93
N GLY A 35 1.42 -12.73 -14.62
CA GLY A 35 2.56 -11.89 -15.00
C GLY A 35 3.82 -12.21 -14.21
N ASP A 36 4.69 -11.22 -14.00
CA ASP A 36 5.94 -11.38 -13.25
C ASP A 36 5.67 -11.37 -11.74
N VAL A 37 5.68 -12.54 -11.13
CA VAL A 37 5.46 -12.71 -9.67
C VAL A 37 6.50 -11.99 -8.81
N HIS A 38 7.66 -11.64 -9.36
CA HIS A 38 8.75 -10.96 -8.66
C HIS A 38 8.57 -9.43 -8.66
N ALA A 39 7.59 -8.89 -9.40
CA ALA A 39 7.40 -7.45 -9.53
C ALA A 39 6.83 -6.79 -8.26
N PRO A 40 5.72 -7.25 -7.64
CA PRO A 40 5.03 -6.50 -6.61
C PRO A 40 5.82 -6.45 -5.28
N PHE A 41 5.70 -5.33 -4.54
CA PHE A 41 6.35 -5.21 -3.23
C PHE A 41 5.97 -6.33 -2.22
N PRO A 42 4.75 -6.91 -2.23
CA PRO A 42 4.42 -8.06 -1.39
C PRO A 42 5.33 -9.28 -1.60
N TYR A 43 5.81 -9.51 -2.83
CA TYR A 43 6.81 -10.55 -3.10
C TYR A 43 8.12 -10.27 -2.35
N TRP A 44 8.63 -9.05 -2.43
CA TRP A 44 9.90 -8.67 -1.80
C TRP A 44 9.83 -8.71 -0.27
N LEU A 45 8.67 -8.40 0.32
CA LEU A 45 8.42 -8.59 1.75
C LEU A 45 8.57 -10.07 2.15
N THR A 46 8.00 -10.99 1.35
CA THR A 46 8.12 -12.45 1.61
C THR A 46 9.55 -12.94 1.39
N GLN A 47 10.28 -12.39 0.42
CA GLN A 47 11.69 -12.76 0.21
C GLN A 47 12.59 -12.31 1.37
N ALA A 48 12.37 -11.11 1.90
CA ALA A 48 13.11 -10.58 3.05
C ALA A 48 12.75 -11.29 4.37
N HIS A 49 11.51 -11.78 4.47
CA HIS A 49 10.92 -12.40 5.66
C HIS A 49 10.18 -13.69 5.28
N PRO A 50 10.88 -14.82 5.09
CA PRO A 50 10.27 -16.09 4.67
C PRO A 50 9.20 -16.64 5.65
N GLU A 51 9.20 -16.17 6.90
CA GLU A 51 8.17 -16.47 7.89
C GLU A 51 6.87 -15.70 7.69
N TRP A 52 6.84 -14.71 6.78
CA TRP A 52 5.64 -13.94 6.47
C TRP A 52 4.89 -14.51 5.29
N THR A 53 3.58 -14.62 5.44
CA THR A 53 2.64 -14.84 4.34
C THR A 53 2.01 -13.50 4.01
N VAL A 54 2.29 -12.95 2.83
CA VAL A 54 1.77 -11.64 2.40
C VAL A 54 0.69 -11.84 1.33
N LEU A 55 -0.56 -11.59 1.68
CA LEU A 55 -1.68 -11.62 0.72
C LEU A 55 -1.72 -10.32 -0.07
N ASN A 56 -1.46 -10.41 -1.38
CA ASN A 56 -1.62 -9.27 -2.28
C ASN A 56 -3.11 -9.08 -2.60
N ARG A 57 -3.70 -8.00 -2.07
CA ARG A 57 -5.09 -7.57 -2.27
C ARG A 57 -5.14 -6.23 -3.02
N GLY A 58 -4.22 -6.03 -3.97
CA GLY A 58 -4.26 -4.90 -4.89
C GLY A 58 -5.25 -5.14 -6.03
N VAL A 59 -5.95 -4.10 -6.48
CA VAL A 59 -6.84 -4.15 -7.65
C VAL A 59 -6.62 -2.91 -8.51
N ASN A 60 -6.35 -3.14 -9.79
CA ASN A 60 -6.00 -2.10 -10.75
C ASN A 60 -7.11 -1.05 -10.88
N GLY A 61 -6.74 0.24 -10.86
CA GLY A 61 -7.65 1.35 -11.10
C GLY A 61 -8.61 1.69 -9.97
N GLU A 62 -8.61 0.93 -8.86
CA GLU A 62 -9.51 1.18 -7.75
C GLU A 62 -9.19 2.46 -6.98
N ARG A 63 -10.25 3.20 -6.67
CA ARG A 63 -10.22 4.35 -5.76
C ARG A 63 -10.39 3.90 -4.31
N SER A 64 -10.13 4.81 -3.40
CA SER A 64 -10.25 4.59 -1.95
C SER A 64 -11.64 4.11 -1.52
N ASP A 65 -12.73 4.58 -2.14
CA ASP A 65 -14.11 4.15 -1.86
C ASP A 65 -14.36 2.69 -2.27
N GLN A 66 -13.79 2.25 -3.39
CA GLN A 66 -13.90 0.88 -3.87
C GLN A 66 -13.06 -0.08 -3.01
N ILE A 67 -11.85 0.34 -2.61
CA ILE A 67 -11.00 -0.40 -1.68
C ILE A 67 -11.68 -0.53 -0.31
N ALA A 68 -12.30 0.55 0.19
CA ALA A 68 -13.05 0.54 1.46
C ALA A 68 -14.26 -0.41 1.43
N ALA A 69 -14.95 -0.49 0.28
CA ALA A 69 -16.11 -1.38 0.12
C ALA A 69 -15.76 -2.88 0.26
N ARG A 70 -14.52 -3.27 -0.04
CA ARG A 70 -14.05 -4.66 0.07
C ARG A 70 -13.17 -4.95 1.29
N PHE A 71 -13.00 -3.98 2.19
CA PHE A 71 -12.14 -4.09 3.36
C PHE A 71 -12.48 -5.30 4.25
N ASP A 72 -13.77 -5.51 4.52
CA ASP A 72 -14.21 -6.62 5.38
C ASP A 72 -13.88 -7.98 4.76
N ARG A 73 -14.14 -8.14 3.46
CA ARG A 73 -13.81 -9.36 2.70
C ARG A 73 -12.31 -9.61 2.61
N ASP A 74 -11.53 -8.57 2.31
CA ASP A 74 -10.12 -8.73 1.93
C ASP A 74 -9.16 -8.59 3.11
N VAL A 75 -9.62 -8.05 4.24
CA VAL A 75 -8.80 -7.86 5.45
C VAL A 75 -9.41 -8.60 6.64
N LEU A 76 -10.63 -8.24 7.06
CA LEU A 76 -11.17 -8.73 8.34
C LEU A 76 -11.36 -10.24 8.36
N THR A 77 -11.85 -10.85 7.28
CA THR A 77 -12.07 -12.31 7.17
C THR A 77 -10.78 -13.13 7.26
N HIS A 78 -9.63 -12.51 7.00
CA HIS A 78 -8.33 -13.17 7.05
C HIS A 78 -7.65 -13.09 8.42
N HIS A 79 -8.15 -12.23 9.32
CA HIS A 79 -7.56 -12.01 10.65
C HIS A 79 -6.03 -11.80 10.62
N PRO A 80 -5.48 -10.88 9.80
CA PRO A 80 -4.04 -10.70 9.67
C PRO A 80 -3.45 -10.07 10.94
N GLN A 81 -2.17 -10.31 11.18
CA GLN A 81 -1.42 -9.63 12.23
C GLN A 81 -1.14 -8.17 11.90
N VAL A 82 -1.07 -7.81 10.61
CA VAL A 82 -0.86 -6.44 10.14
C VAL A 82 -1.56 -6.25 8.79
N VAL A 83 -2.13 -5.08 8.56
CA VAL A 83 -2.54 -4.65 7.22
C VAL A 83 -1.63 -3.52 6.73
N VAL A 84 -1.07 -3.68 5.53
CA VAL A 84 -0.38 -2.61 4.80
C VAL A 84 -1.40 -1.97 3.87
N MET A 85 -1.56 -0.63 3.93
CA MET A 85 -2.51 0.09 3.08
C MET A 85 -1.81 1.19 2.27
N ILE A 86 -2.00 1.16 0.95
CA ILE A 86 -1.59 2.22 0.02
C ILE A 86 -2.76 2.46 -0.92
N ALA A 87 -3.39 3.63 -0.81
CA ALA A 87 -4.59 3.96 -1.60
C ALA A 87 -4.75 5.47 -1.77
N GLY A 88 -5.37 5.90 -2.89
CA GLY A 88 -5.72 7.29 -3.14
C GLY A 88 -5.14 7.89 -4.42
N VAL A 89 -4.19 7.24 -5.09
CA VAL A 89 -3.61 7.75 -6.34
C VAL A 89 -4.67 7.85 -7.45
N ASN A 90 -5.54 6.85 -7.58
CA ASN A 90 -6.62 6.85 -8.57
C ASN A 90 -7.71 7.87 -8.26
N ASP A 91 -7.93 8.18 -6.99
CA ASP A 91 -8.82 9.28 -6.57
C ASP A 91 -8.29 10.61 -7.09
N VAL A 92 -7.01 10.90 -6.87
CA VAL A 92 -6.36 12.12 -7.35
C VAL A 92 -6.38 12.16 -8.87
N TYR A 93 -6.03 11.07 -9.54
CA TYR A 93 -6.04 10.96 -11.01
C TYR A 93 -7.44 11.26 -11.58
N GLN A 94 -8.51 10.80 -10.90
CA GLN A 94 -9.90 11.00 -11.28
C GLN A 94 -10.54 12.29 -10.71
N GLY A 95 -9.74 13.19 -10.13
CA GLY A 95 -10.18 14.50 -9.68
C GLY A 95 -10.97 14.54 -8.37
N ARG A 96 -10.92 13.48 -7.56
CA ARG A 96 -11.57 13.46 -6.24
C ARG A 96 -10.86 14.43 -5.27
N SER A 97 -11.61 14.96 -4.32
CA SER A 97 -11.06 15.87 -3.31
C SER A 97 -10.25 15.12 -2.23
N VAL A 98 -9.33 15.82 -1.58
CA VAL A 98 -8.54 15.31 -0.46
C VAL A 98 -9.45 14.80 0.65
N GLU A 99 -10.51 15.54 0.99
CA GLU A 99 -11.47 15.21 2.05
C GLU A 99 -12.20 13.88 1.75
N SER A 100 -12.55 13.66 0.48
CA SER A 100 -13.19 12.41 0.05
C SER A 100 -12.27 11.21 0.28
N VAL A 101 -10.98 11.32 -0.08
CA VAL A 101 -10.00 10.24 0.08
C VAL A 101 -9.71 9.98 1.56
N THR A 102 -9.44 11.04 2.32
CA THR A 102 -9.11 10.91 3.74
C THR A 102 -10.25 10.37 4.57
N ALA A 103 -11.51 10.65 4.20
CA ALA A 103 -12.69 10.04 4.83
C ALA A 103 -12.71 8.51 4.63
N GLN A 104 -12.39 8.02 3.44
CA GLN A 104 -12.33 6.57 3.18
C GLN A 104 -11.16 5.90 3.91
N LEU A 105 -9.99 6.53 3.91
CA LEU A 105 -8.83 6.04 4.67
C LEU A 105 -9.15 5.97 6.17
N HIS A 106 -9.76 7.03 6.73
CA HIS A 106 -10.17 7.07 8.13
C HIS A 106 -11.13 5.93 8.47
N ALA A 107 -12.14 5.69 7.63
CA ALA A 107 -13.09 4.59 7.83
C ALA A 107 -12.40 3.21 7.86
N MET A 108 -11.44 2.96 6.95
CA MET A 108 -10.67 1.72 6.94
C MET A 108 -9.76 1.60 8.16
N TYR A 109 -9.10 2.65 8.59
CA TYR A 109 -8.26 2.68 9.79
C TYR A 109 -9.10 2.39 11.05
N ALA A 110 -10.30 2.99 11.14
CA ALA A 110 -11.21 2.76 12.25
C ALA A 110 -11.68 1.28 12.30
N LYS A 111 -12.00 0.67 11.16
CA LYS A 111 -12.34 -0.75 11.07
C LYS A 111 -11.18 -1.65 11.51
N ALA A 112 -9.95 -1.37 11.03
CA ALA A 112 -8.76 -2.10 11.44
C ALA A 112 -8.55 -2.02 12.97
N LYS A 113 -8.65 -0.81 13.53
CA LYS A 113 -8.51 -0.58 14.98
C LYS A 113 -9.56 -1.32 15.78
N ALA A 114 -10.83 -1.29 15.36
CA ALA A 114 -11.92 -2.03 16.01
C ALA A 114 -11.67 -3.55 16.02
N ALA A 115 -11.04 -4.06 14.96
CA ALA A 115 -10.64 -5.47 14.85
C ALA A 115 -9.28 -5.77 15.52
N ARG A 116 -8.61 -4.77 16.12
CA ARG A 116 -7.26 -4.86 16.71
C ARG A 116 -6.18 -5.28 15.69
N ILE A 117 -6.34 -4.86 14.45
CA ILE A 117 -5.37 -5.09 13.37
C ILE A 117 -4.52 -3.82 13.22
N PRO A 118 -3.22 -3.87 13.51
CA PRO A 118 -2.32 -2.74 13.27
C PRO A 118 -2.26 -2.37 11.79
N VAL A 119 -2.12 -1.08 11.51
CA VAL A 119 -2.03 -0.52 10.16
C VAL A 119 -0.63 -0.01 9.88
N VAL A 120 -0.02 -0.45 8.80
CA VAL A 120 1.13 0.20 8.18
C VAL A 120 0.64 0.96 6.96
N ALA A 121 0.55 2.28 7.08
CA ALA A 121 0.03 3.17 6.07
C ALA A 121 1.17 3.74 5.21
N GLY A 122 1.29 3.28 3.97
CA GLY A 122 2.22 3.83 3.00
C GLY A 122 1.68 5.11 2.37
N SER A 123 2.58 6.06 2.08
CA SER A 123 2.24 7.25 1.32
C SER A 123 1.91 6.93 -0.14
N ILE A 124 1.03 7.72 -0.76
CA ILE A 124 0.73 7.65 -2.20
C ILE A 124 2.02 7.94 -2.98
N VAL A 125 2.40 7.03 -3.88
CA VAL A 125 3.56 7.21 -4.75
C VAL A 125 3.29 8.26 -5.84
N PRO A 126 4.31 8.92 -6.42
CA PRO A 126 4.12 9.85 -7.52
C PRO A 126 3.80 9.12 -8.82
N TYR A 127 3.30 9.84 -9.82
CA TYR A 127 3.28 9.39 -11.21
C TYR A 127 3.75 10.54 -12.12
N ASN A 128 4.45 10.20 -13.20
CA ASN A 128 5.25 11.17 -13.97
C ASN A 128 4.42 12.17 -14.79
N THR A 129 3.14 11.88 -15.01
CA THR A 129 2.21 12.73 -15.76
C THR A 129 1.30 13.57 -14.86
N ALA A 130 1.56 13.58 -13.53
CA ALA A 130 0.78 14.36 -12.58
C ALA A 130 0.95 15.86 -12.81
N THR A 131 -0.17 16.58 -12.81
CA THR A 131 -0.12 18.05 -12.80
C THR A 131 0.36 18.58 -11.43
N PRO A 132 0.80 19.86 -11.34
CA PRO A 132 1.12 20.45 -10.04
C PRO A 132 0.00 20.35 -9.01
N GLU A 133 -1.26 20.50 -9.42
CA GLU A 133 -2.44 20.39 -8.56
C GLU A 133 -2.65 18.95 -8.08
N GLN A 134 -2.40 17.96 -8.94
CA GLN A 134 -2.49 16.56 -8.57
C GLN A 134 -1.38 16.20 -7.57
N ASN A 135 -0.15 16.66 -7.79
CA ASN A 135 0.94 16.49 -6.83
C ASN A 135 0.61 17.15 -5.48
N ALA A 136 0.09 18.38 -5.49
CA ALA A 136 -0.32 19.05 -4.26
C ALA A 136 -1.39 18.27 -3.48
N ARG A 137 -2.38 17.65 -4.17
CA ARG A 137 -3.38 16.78 -3.54
C ARG A 137 -2.75 15.52 -2.95
N MET A 138 -1.85 14.85 -3.67
CA MET A 138 -1.14 13.68 -3.16
C MET A 138 -0.32 14.02 -1.91
N HIS A 139 0.37 15.16 -1.91
CA HIS A 139 1.08 15.65 -0.72
C HIS A 139 0.13 15.89 0.46
N ALA A 140 -0.99 16.58 0.23
CA ALA A 140 -1.98 16.84 1.28
C ALA A 140 -2.55 15.55 1.89
N ILE A 141 -2.83 14.52 1.06
CA ILE A 141 -3.27 13.22 1.56
C ILE A 141 -2.15 12.54 2.36
N ASN A 142 -0.91 12.56 1.87
CA ASN A 142 0.23 11.95 2.56
C ASN A 142 0.53 12.64 3.90
N ASP A 143 0.42 13.97 3.96
CA ASP A 143 0.55 14.74 5.21
C ASP A 143 -0.57 14.38 6.19
N TRP A 144 -1.80 14.19 5.70
CA TRP A 144 -2.91 13.73 6.54
C TRP A 144 -2.65 12.32 7.10
N ILE A 145 -2.18 11.35 6.27
CA ILE A 145 -1.83 9.99 6.73
C ILE A 145 -0.77 10.07 7.82
N LYS A 146 0.26 10.89 7.62
CA LYS A 146 1.34 11.10 8.59
C LYS A 146 0.80 11.70 9.90
N ALA A 147 -0.11 12.67 9.82
CA ALA A 147 -0.75 13.27 10.98
C ALA A 147 -1.63 12.27 11.75
N GLU A 148 -2.39 11.41 11.06
CA GLU A 148 -3.18 10.34 11.70
C GLU A 148 -2.28 9.35 12.44
N ALA A 149 -1.13 8.96 11.88
CA ALA A 149 -0.18 8.09 12.55
C ALA A 149 0.42 8.70 13.83
N THR A 150 0.46 10.03 13.96
CA THR A 150 0.87 10.68 15.23
C THR A 150 -0.25 10.69 16.28
N ARG A 151 -1.51 10.60 15.85
CA ARG A 151 -2.70 10.63 16.74
C ARG A 151 -3.15 9.24 17.19
N ASP A 152 -2.86 8.23 16.38
CA ASP A 152 -3.31 6.85 16.64
C ASP A 152 -2.15 5.86 16.57
N ALA A 153 -1.75 5.34 17.72
CA ALA A 153 -0.68 4.34 17.85
C ALA A 153 -0.95 3.04 17.08
N ASN A 154 -2.20 2.78 16.65
CA ASN A 154 -2.52 1.66 15.78
C ASN A 154 -1.97 1.82 14.36
N ILE A 155 -1.64 3.06 13.95
CA ILE A 155 -1.17 3.40 12.60
C ILE A 155 0.33 3.70 12.65
N THR A 156 1.08 3.17 11.67
CA THR A 156 2.47 3.58 11.41
C THR A 156 2.56 4.11 9.99
N TYR A 157 2.97 5.36 9.83
CA TYR A 157 3.25 5.95 8.52
C TYR A 157 4.58 5.46 7.97
N VAL A 158 4.61 5.14 6.67
CA VAL A 158 5.84 4.81 5.93
C VAL A 158 5.88 5.63 4.64
N ASP A 159 7.01 6.30 4.39
CA ASP A 159 7.19 7.12 3.20
C ASP A 159 7.57 6.27 1.97
N THR A 160 6.59 5.57 1.41
CA THR A 160 6.72 4.80 0.18
C THR A 160 6.88 5.70 -1.06
N ARG A 161 6.38 6.98 -0.99
CA ARG A 161 6.61 7.97 -2.05
C ARG A 161 8.10 8.23 -2.22
N LYS A 162 8.80 8.54 -1.13
CA LYS A 162 10.24 8.78 -1.17
C LYS A 162 11.02 7.56 -1.68
N ALA A 163 10.60 6.35 -1.31
CA ALA A 163 11.24 5.12 -1.76
C ALA A 163 11.09 4.87 -3.28
N ALA A 164 9.95 5.23 -3.85
CA ALA A 164 9.67 5.05 -5.29
C ALA A 164 10.16 6.23 -6.15
N ALA A 165 10.28 7.43 -5.57
CA ALA A 165 10.58 8.66 -6.28
C ALA A 165 12.06 8.80 -6.66
N ARG A 166 12.33 9.73 -7.55
CA ARG A 166 13.67 10.20 -7.87
C ARG A 166 14.29 10.92 -6.67
N PRO A 167 15.59 10.74 -6.41
CA PRO A 167 16.26 11.43 -5.30
C PRO A 167 16.24 12.96 -5.40
N ASP A 168 16.24 13.49 -6.64
CA ASP A 168 16.25 14.92 -6.96
C ASP A 168 14.86 15.52 -7.14
N ASN A 169 13.82 14.69 -7.27
CA ASN A 169 12.44 15.14 -7.46
C ASN A 169 11.43 14.11 -6.92
N ILE A 170 10.83 14.42 -5.77
CA ILE A 170 9.86 13.53 -5.09
C ILE A 170 8.53 13.38 -5.85
N ASP A 171 8.27 14.21 -6.84
CA ASP A 171 7.06 14.20 -7.66
C ASP A 171 7.18 13.35 -8.94
N LEU A 172 8.34 12.74 -9.14
CA LEU A 172 8.60 11.84 -10.26
C LEU A 172 9.06 10.48 -9.77
N LEU A 173 8.59 9.41 -10.41
CA LEU A 173 9.12 8.06 -10.21
C LEU A 173 10.59 7.98 -10.63
N ALA A 174 11.40 7.27 -9.87
CA ALA A 174 12.82 7.06 -10.18
C ALA A 174 13.00 6.32 -11.52
N SER A 175 12.14 5.34 -11.75
CA SER A 175 11.98 4.64 -13.03
C SER A 175 10.53 4.15 -13.14
N SER A 176 9.99 4.20 -14.36
CA SER A 176 8.62 3.83 -14.64
C SER A 176 8.48 3.36 -16.09
N PRO A 177 7.93 2.18 -16.36
CA PRO A 177 7.72 1.68 -17.72
C PRO A 177 6.58 2.38 -18.46
N ASP A 178 5.60 2.91 -17.73
CA ASP A 178 4.35 3.48 -18.27
C ASP A 178 4.08 4.92 -17.80
N GLY A 179 4.97 5.49 -17.00
CA GLY A 179 4.83 6.82 -16.43
C GLY A 179 3.86 6.91 -15.25
N LEU A 180 3.20 5.81 -14.87
CA LEU A 180 2.19 5.75 -13.81
C LEU A 180 2.61 4.89 -12.62
N HIS A 181 3.38 3.85 -12.87
CA HIS A 181 3.74 2.84 -11.86
C HIS A 181 5.26 2.73 -11.68
N PRO A 182 5.73 2.40 -10.47
CA PRO A 182 7.14 2.08 -10.26
C PRO A 182 7.60 0.90 -11.12
N ASP A 183 8.88 0.86 -11.46
CA ASP A 183 9.52 -0.35 -11.95
C ASP A 183 9.71 -1.40 -10.82
N VAL A 184 10.20 -2.59 -11.16
CA VAL A 184 10.44 -3.68 -10.18
C VAL A 184 11.37 -3.23 -9.04
N ASN A 185 12.41 -2.44 -9.36
CA ASN A 185 13.31 -1.91 -8.34
C ASN A 185 12.61 -0.87 -7.44
N GLY A 186 11.68 -0.09 -7.98
CA GLY A 186 10.84 0.83 -7.21
C GLY A 186 9.98 0.06 -6.21
N TYR A 187 9.34 -1.01 -6.64
CA TYR A 187 8.57 -1.90 -5.76
C TYR A 187 9.45 -2.57 -4.69
N HIS A 188 10.68 -2.98 -5.04
CA HIS A 188 11.63 -3.53 -4.07
C HIS A 188 11.97 -2.48 -2.99
N ARG A 189 12.34 -1.26 -3.39
CA ARG A 189 12.62 -0.18 -2.42
C ARG A 189 11.42 0.15 -1.52
N MET A 190 10.19 0.03 -2.04
CA MET A 190 8.99 0.19 -1.21
C MET A 190 8.91 -0.93 -0.16
N ALA A 191 9.21 -2.18 -0.52
CA ALA A 191 9.28 -3.28 0.44
C ALA A 191 10.34 -3.03 1.52
N ASP A 192 11.53 -2.56 1.15
CA ASP A 192 12.64 -2.27 2.08
C ASP A 192 12.24 -1.27 3.18
N VAL A 193 11.45 -0.25 2.85
CA VAL A 193 10.99 0.73 3.84
C VAL A 193 9.75 0.27 4.62
N LEU A 194 8.93 -0.64 4.06
CA LEU A 194 7.75 -1.20 4.71
C LEU A 194 8.11 -2.28 5.74
N ALA A 195 9.10 -3.13 5.43
CA ALA A 195 9.45 -4.29 6.26
C ALA A 195 9.78 -3.95 7.73
N PRO A 196 10.59 -2.93 8.06
CA PRO A 196 10.86 -2.57 9.45
C PRO A 196 9.61 -2.14 10.23
N ALA A 197 8.69 -1.39 9.58
CA ALA A 197 7.45 -0.94 10.19
C ALA A 197 6.49 -2.12 10.48
N ILE A 198 6.40 -3.07 9.55
CA ILE A 198 5.62 -4.31 9.72
C ILE A 198 6.20 -5.12 10.88
N ALA A 199 7.53 -5.35 10.90
CA ALA A 199 8.20 -6.12 11.95
C ALA A 199 7.99 -5.50 13.35
N ALA A 200 7.98 -4.16 13.45
CA ALA A 200 7.71 -3.48 14.71
C ALA A 200 6.26 -3.71 15.22
N LYS A 201 5.27 -3.79 14.31
CA LYS A 201 3.86 -4.04 14.66
C LYS A 201 3.58 -5.50 15.04
N ILE A 202 4.35 -6.46 14.51
CA ILE A 202 4.20 -7.88 14.86
C ILE A 202 4.73 -8.16 16.27
N LYS A 203 5.73 -7.39 16.73
CA LYS A 203 6.37 -7.58 18.04
C LYS A 203 5.66 -6.86 19.19
N SER A 204 4.72 -5.96 18.87
CA SER A 204 3.98 -5.16 19.86
C SER A 204 2.68 -5.85 20.26
#